data_17e9cc12a30fb0e3eb7a63d187b78c30
#
_entry.id   17e9cc12a30fb0e3eb7a63d187b78c30
#
_cell.length_a   1.000
_cell.length_b   1.000
_cell.length_c   1.000
_cell.angle_alpha   90.00
_cell.angle_beta   90.00
_cell.angle_gamma   90.00
#
_symmetry.space_group_name_H-M   'P 1'
#
loop_
_entity.id
_entity.type
_entity.pdbx_description
1 polymer ?
#
loop_
_entity_poly.entity_id
_entity_poly.type
_entity_poly.pdbx_seq_one_letter_code
_entity_poly.pdbx_strand_id
1 'polypeptide(L)'
;MFDLLFFVLMSHTAYGDVSYSFPEEMKRGSVIGNIAKDLGLDVNTLSSRKARIDTEGNRKQYCDINLNTGELIVAERIDREGLCGKKASCVINHELVLENPLELHRFILNIEDINDNSPQFTESVVKFEIRESADKGSRYLLDEAHDADIARNSVQSYTLQDNEHFILNVLTRENGRKYGELVLNKELDREQQKEVTLILTAVDGGTPPRSGTVAIHVTVLDANDNAPVFSQAVYKVSLPENAPVDTVVVTVSATDADEGQNGEVTYEFMTYAFSHLSEIVRQLFFLDTVSGEIKLKGLVDFEEESSVELPIQAKDGQGLASHCTVILHVIDINDNPPIIVINSLNSPIPENAFPGTEVGIINVQDRDSENNGQVRCSIQQNVPFKLVSAALTIMTHT
;
A
#
# COMPACT_ATOMS: atom_id res chain seq x y z
N MET A 1 -92.88 -11.96 -47.90
CA MET A 1 -91.73 -11.15 -48.35
C MET A 1 -90.58 -11.48 -47.44
N PHE A 2 -89.73 -12.47 -47.90
CA PHE A 2 -88.57 -12.89 -47.15
C PHE A 2 -87.29 -12.36 -47.83
N ASP A 3 -86.62 -11.45 -47.16
CA ASP A 3 -85.36 -10.95 -47.62
C ASP A 3 -84.27 -11.98 -47.25
N LEU A 4 -83.56 -12.47 -48.27
CA LEU A 4 -82.47 -13.42 -48.17
C LEU A 4 -81.21 -12.60 -48.06
N LEU A 5 -80.67 -12.40 -46.82
CA LEU A 5 -79.38 -11.79 -46.57
C LEU A 5 -78.25 -12.80 -46.93
N PHE A 6 -77.54 -12.54 -48.02
CA PHE A 6 -76.33 -13.28 -48.40
C PHE A 6 -75.16 -12.80 -47.51
N PHE A 7 -74.77 -13.61 -46.53
CA PHE A 7 -73.56 -13.48 -45.84
C PHE A 7 -72.38 -14.03 -46.69
N VAL A 8 -71.62 -13.16 -47.31
CA VAL A 8 -70.31 -13.55 -47.88
C VAL A 8 -69.36 -13.74 -46.75
N LEU A 9 -69.09 -14.99 -46.38
CA LEU A 9 -67.98 -15.37 -45.52
C LEU A 9 -66.63 -15.14 -46.32
N MET A 10 -66.04 -13.99 -46.13
CA MET A 10 -64.59 -13.84 -46.47
C MET A 10 -63.82 -14.74 -45.54
N SER A 11 -63.34 -15.87 -46.02
CA SER A 11 -62.30 -16.66 -45.34
C SER A 11 -60.98 -15.88 -45.40
N HIS A 12 -60.73 -15.15 -44.35
CA HIS A 12 -59.37 -14.65 -44.13
C HIS A 12 -58.54 -15.88 -43.72
N THR A 13 -57.78 -16.46 -44.65
CA THR A 13 -56.68 -17.32 -44.31
C THR A 13 -55.65 -16.42 -43.63
N ALA A 14 -55.51 -16.55 -42.31
CA ALA A 14 -54.45 -15.96 -41.57
C ALA A 14 -53.15 -16.66 -42.00
N TYR A 15 -52.48 -16.13 -43.02
CA TYR A 15 -51.09 -16.45 -43.24
C TYR A 15 -50.31 -15.82 -42.09
N GLY A 16 -49.72 -16.66 -41.25
CA GLY A 16 -48.76 -16.16 -40.25
C GLY A 16 -47.60 -15.47 -41.01
N ASP A 17 -47.13 -14.34 -40.47
CA ASP A 17 -46.02 -13.64 -41.04
C ASP A 17 -44.80 -14.59 -41.20
N VAL A 18 -44.26 -14.69 -42.42
CA VAL A 18 -43.08 -15.50 -42.68
C VAL A 18 -41.87 -14.83 -41.99
N SER A 19 -41.07 -15.59 -41.28
CA SER A 19 -39.93 -15.08 -40.54
C SER A 19 -38.64 -15.85 -40.90
N TYR A 20 -37.56 -15.12 -41.11
CA TYR A 20 -36.25 -15.65 -41.42
C TYR A 20 -35.27 -15.26 -40.34
N SER A 21 -34.56 -16.23 -39.77
CA SER A 21 -33.48 -16.02 -38.84
C SER A 21 -32.13 -16.33 -39.51
N PHE A 22 -31.22 -15.44 -39.38
CA PHE A 22 -29.86 -15.60 -39.94
C PHE A 22 -28.83 -14.79 -39.13
N PRO A 23 -27.58 -15.26 -39.08
CA PRO A 23 -26.52 -14.54 -38.36
C PRO A 23 -26.20 -13.22 -39.08
N GLU A 24 -25.85 -12.22 -38.30
CA GLU A 24 -25.25 -10.99 -38.83
C GLU A 24 -23.95 -11.27 -39.59
N GLU A 25 -23.35 -10.25 -40.16
CA GLU A 25 -22.07 -10.31 -40.85
C GLU A 25 -22.06 -11.22 -42.10
N MET A 26 -23.24 -11.66 -42.54
CA MET A 26 -23.38 -12.44 -43.79
C MET A 26 -22.92 -11.61 -45.00
N LYS A 27 -22.19 -12.24 -45.92
CA LYS A 27 -21.73 -11.60 -47.14
C LYS A 27 -22.87 -11.26 -48.09
N ARG A 28 -22.74 -10.13 -48.80
CA ARG A 28 -23.68 -9.74 -49.85
C ARG A 28 -23.87 -10.89 -50.86
N GLY A 29 -25.12 -11.15 -51.22
CA GLY A 29 -25.52 -12.24 -52.09
C GLY A 29 -25.74 -13.59 -51.43
N SER A 30 -25.45 -13.72 -50.11
CA SER A 30 -25.75 -14.94 -49.37
C SER A 30 -27.25 -15.14 -49.29
N VAL A 31 -27.72 -16.39 -49.38
CA VAL A 31 -29.13 -16.76 -49.35
C VAL A 31 -29.57 -16.78 -47.88
N ILE A 32 -30.69 -16.08 -47.59
CA ILE A 32 -31.37 -16.04 -46.28
C ILE A 32 -32.44 -17.14 -46.21
N GLY A 33 -33.19 -17.29 -47.32
CA GLY A 33 -34.29 -18.26 -47.43
C GLY A 33 -34.91 -18.22 -48.82
N ASN A 34 -36.02 -18.93 -49.08
CA ASN A 34 -36.72 -18.87 -50.36
C ASN A 34 -38.15 -18.36 -50.18
N ILE A 35 -38.28 -17.02 -50.28
CA ILE A 35 -39.53 -16.31 -50.00
C ILE A 35 -40.64 -16.68 -50.99
N ALA A 36 -40.30 -16.97 -52.26
CA ALA A 36 -41.29 -17.37 -53.25
C ALA A 36 -41.92 -18.74 -52.91
N LYS A 37 -41.09 -19.71 -52.50
CA LYS A 37 -41.56 -21.02 -52.05
C LYS A 37 -42.40 -20.93 -50.76
N ASP A 38 -41.96 -20.14 -49.78
CA ASP A 38 -42.61 -20.06 -48.50
C ASP A 38 -43.97 -19.33 -48.57
N LEU A 39 -44.12 -18.40 -49.52
CA LEU A 39 -45.36 -17.70 -49.80
C LEU A 39 -46.21 -18.41 -50.88
N GLY A 40 -45.74 -19.53 -51.49
CA GLY A 40 -46.44 -20.26 -52.52
C GLY A 40 -46.52 -19.48 -53.86
N LEU A 41 -45.55 -18.62 -54.16
CA LEU A 41 -45.48 -17.79 -55.37
C LEU A 41 -44.82 -18.57 -56.51
N ASP A 42 -45.32 -18.36 -57.74
CA ASP A 42 -44.68 -18.92 -58.96
C ASP A 42 -43.47 -18.06 -59.36
N VAL A 43 -42.27 -18.66 -59.24
CA VAL A 43 -41.01 -18.01 -59.55
C VAL A 43 -40.97 -17.42 -60.95
N ASN A 44 -41.60 -18.10 -61.94
CA ASN A 44 -41.64 -17.63 -63.33
C ASN A 44 -42.40 -16.29 -63.50
N THR A 45 -43.26 -15.95 -62.56
CA THR A 45 -44.06 -14.70 -62.59
C THR A 45 -43.44 -13.54 -61.83
N LEU A 46 -42.41 -13.76 -61.01
CA LEU A 46 -41.82 -12.73 -60.17
C LEU A 46 -41.26 -11.54 -61.00
N SER A 47 -40.56 -11.81 -62.06
CA SER A 47 -40.01 -10.78 -62.93
C SER A 47 -41.10 -9.98 -63.65
N SER A 48 -42.11 -10.67 -64.18
CA SER A 48 -43.22 -10.04 -64.91
C SER A 48 -44.11 -9.20 -63.95
N ARG A 49 -44.24 -9.67 -62.70
CA ARG A 49 -44.94 -8.97 -61.62
C ARG A 49 -44.12 -7.94 -60.87
N LYS A 50 -42.90 -7.65 -61.39
CA LYS A 50 -41.94 -6.67 -60.79
C LYS A 50 -41.77 -6.83 -59.28
N ALA A 51 -41.55 -8.10 -58.87
CA ALA A 51 -41.31 -8.41 -57.47
C ALA A 51 -40.14 -7.59 -56.91
N ARG A 52 -40.38 -6.93 -55.82
CA ARG A 52 -39.35 -6.16 -55.09
C ARG A 52 -39.58 -6.15 -53.60
N ILE A 53 -38.53 -5.99 -52.85
CA ILE A 53 -38.59 -5.77 -51.41
C ILE A 53 -38.75 -4.26 -51.16
N ASP A 54 -39.79 -3.93 -50.41
CA ASP A 54 -40.02 -2.56 -49.95
C ASP A 54 -39.67 -2.43 -48.48
N THR A 55 -39.12 -1.26 -48.10
CA THR A 55 -38.69 -0.96 -46.76
C THR A 55 -39.57 0.18 -46.23
N GLU A 56 -40.15 0.03 -45.03
CA GLU A 56 -40.92 1.08 -44.38
C GLU A 56 -40.04 2.38 -44.22
N GLY A 57 -40.38 3.40 -45.02
CA GLY A 57 -39.70 4.69 -44.96
C GLY A 57 -38.31 4.69 -45.62
N ASN A 58 -37.52 5.73 -45.33
CA ASN A 58 -36.13 5.92 -45.88
C ASN A 58 -35.07 4.98 -45.23
N ARG A 59 -35.44 3.75 -44.88
CA ARG A 59 -34.53 2.81 -44.27
C ARG A 59 -33.68 2.10 -45.31
N LYS A 60 -32.48 1.75 -44.93
CA LYS A 60 -31.50 1.00 -45.73
C LYS A 60 -32.10 -0.37 -46.11
N GLN A 61 -31.92 -0.78 -47.37
CA GLN A 61 -32.37 -2.09 -47.85
C GLN A 61 -31.31 -3.15 -47.52
N TYR A 62 -31.61 -4.04 -46.58
CA TYR A 62 -30.71 -5.10 -46.12
C TYR A 62 -30.84 -6.39 -46.88
N CYS A 63 -31.98 -6.65 -47.51
CA CYS A 63 -32.24 -7.86 -48.31
C CYS A 63 -32.85 -7.49 -49.67
N ASP A 64 -32.70 -8.41 -50.60
CA ASP A 64 -33.33 -8.34 -51.93
C ASP A 64 -33.80 -9.72 -52.37
N ILE A 65 -34.65 -9.78 -53.41
CA ILE A 65 -35.16 -11.02 -53.96
C ILE A 65 -34.46 -11.35 -55.28
N ASN A 66 -33.99 -12.61 -55.42
CA ASN A 66 -33.50 -13.14 -56.70
C ASN A 66 -34.70 -13.55 -57.55
N LEU A 67 -35.02 -12.78 -58.60
CA LEU A 67 -36.17 -12.99 -59.44
C LEU A 67 -36.16 -14.30 -60.24
N ASN A 68 -34.98 -14.94 -60.38
CA ASN A 68 -34.85 -16.22 -61.09
C ASN A 68 -35.03 -17.43 -60.20
N THR A 69 -34.78 -17.32 -58.89
CA THR A 69 -34.81 -18.46 -57.95
C THR A 69 -35.86 -18.28 -56.87
N GLY A 70 -36.39 -17.07 -56.67
CA GLY A 70 -37.30 -16.71 -55.59
C GLY A 70 -36.62 -16.63 -54.20
N GLU A 71 -35.29 -16.69 -54.19
CA GLU A 71 -34.51 -16.62 -52.93
C GLU A 71 -34.41 -15.21 -52.41
N LEU A 72 -34.55 -15.06 -51.12
CA LEU A 72 -34.21 -13.85 -50.36
C LEU A 72 -32.70 -13.84 -50.13
N ILE A 73 -32.05 -12.79 -50.54
CA ILE A 73 -30.58 -12.66 -50.48
C ILE A 73 -30.19 -11.41 -49.69
N VAL A 74 -29.01 -11.47 -49.05
CA VAL A 74 -28.41 -10.29 -48.36
C VAL A 74 -28.02 -9.24 -49.38
N ALA A 75 -28.62 -8.05 -49.34
CA ALA A 75 -28.28 -6.91 -50.18
C ALA A 75 -27.11 -6.10 -49.62
N GLU A 76 -27.05 -5.90 -48.28
CA GLU A 76 -25.97 -5.28 -47.58
C GLU A 76 -25.64 -6.03 -46.30
N ARG A 77 -24.36 -6.00 -45.88
CA ARG A 77 -23.88 -6.54 -44.63
C ARG A 77 -24.61 -5.86 -43.45
N ILE A 78 -25.11 -6.65 -42.56
CA ILE A 78 -25.79 -6.20 -41.34
C ILE A 78 -24.81 -6.34 -40.19
N ASP A 79 -24.62 -5.25 -39.46
CA ASP A 79 -23.99 -5.15 -38.16
C ASP A 79 -25.12 -4.97 -37.15
N ARG A 80 -25.37 -5.98 -36.35
CA ARG A 80 -26.48 -6.05 -35.40
C ARG A 80 -26.32 -4.99 -34.30
N GLU A 81 -25.10 -4.78 -33.80
CA GLU A 81 -24.79 -3.83 -32.76
C GLU A 81 -25.02 -2.40 -33.23
N GLY A 82 -24.63 -2.12 -34.46
CA GLY A 82 -24.89 -0.82 -35.12
C GLY A 82 -26.38 -0.59 -35.38
N LEU A 83 -27.15 -1.66 -35.65
CA LEU A 83 -28.57 -1.55 -36.01
C LEU A 83 -29.49 -1.56 -34.77
N CYS A 84 -29.28 -2.48 -33.84
CA CYS A 84 -30.16 -2.79 -32.74
C CYS A 84 -29.56 -2.45 -31.36
N GLY A 85 -28.26 -2.24 -31.29
CA GLY A 85 -27.54 -2.03 -30.03
C GLY A 85 -27.72 -3.24 -29.10
N LYS A 86 -27.91 -2.97 -27.83
CA LYS A 86 -28.01 -4.01 -26.77
C LYS A 86 -29.43 -4.59 -26.61
N LYS A 87 -30.32 -4.47 -27.61
CA LYS A 87 -31.64 -5.08 -27.54
C LYS A 87 -31.54 -6.60 -27.64
N ALA A 88 -32.32 -7.31 -26.83
CA ALA A 88 -32.31 -8.78 -26.81
C ALA A 88 -32.75 -9.41 -28.14
N SER A 89 -33.56 -8.71 -28.92
CA SER A 89 -34.02 -9.15 -30.25
C SER A 89 -33.74 -8.04 -31.28
N CYS A 90 -33.22 -8.41 -32.44
CA CYS A 90 -33.00 -7.54 -33.56
C CYS A 90 -33.89 -7.97 -34.72
N VAL A 91 -34.99 -7.24 -34.92
CA VAL A 91 -36.06 -7.57 -35.86
C VAL A 91 -36.28 -6.44 -36.83
N ILE A 92 -36.34 -6.76 -38.12
CA ILE A 92 -36.65 -5.82 -39.20
C ILE A 92 -37.87 -6.33 -39.95
N ASN A 93 -38.88 -5.49 -40.14
CA ASN A 93 -40.04 -5.78 -40.92
C ASN A 93 -39.86 -5.30 -42.35
N HIS A 94 -40.19 -6.17 -43.30
CA HIS A 94 -40.15 -5.87 -44.73
C HIS A 94 -41.45 -6.34 -45.40
N GLU A 95 -41.68 -5.79 -46.60
CA GLU A 95 -42.80 -6.19 -47.46
C GLU A 95 -42.27 -6.58 -48.85
N LEU A 96 -42.69 -7.75 -49.31
CA LEU A 96 -42.53 -8.13 -50.72
C LEU A 96 -43.74 -7.59 -51.49
N VAL A 97 -43.44 -6.72 -52.43
CA VAL A 97 -44.44 -6.09 -53.29
C VAL A 97 -44.44 -6.76 -54.66
N LEU A 98 -45.59 -7.18 -55.09
CA LEU A 98 -45.87 -7.72 -56.43
C LEU A 98 -46.86 -6.83 -57.14
N GLU A 99 -46.60 -6.46 -58.40
CA GLU A 99 -47.51 -5.69 -59.23
C GLU A 99 -48.36 -6.65 -60.13
N ASN A 100 -49.53 -6.19 -60.61
CA ASN A 100 -50.40 -6.84 -61.57
C ASN A 100 -50.82 -8.30 -61.24
N PRO A 101 -51.71 -8.52 -60.28
CA PRO A 101 -52.33 -7.55 -59.36
C PRO A 101 -51.38 -7.14 -58.25
N LEU A 102 -51.69 -5.98 -57.58
CA LEU A 102 -50.91 -5.55 -56.43
C LEU A 102 -51.17 -6.50 -55.26
N GLU A 103 -50.09 -7.11 -54.78
CA GLU A 103 -50.06 -7.94 -53.58
C GLU A 103 -48.93 -7.50 -52.69
N LEU A 104 -49.17 -7.50 -51.36
CA LEU A 104 -48.20 -7.15 -50.31
C LEU A 104 -48.07 -8.29 -49.35
N HIS A 105 -46.90 -8.85 -49.24
CA HIS A 105 -46.60 -9.95 -48.31
C HIS A 105 -45.60 -9.47 -47.27
N ARG A 106 -46.04 -9.38 -46.01
CA ARG A 106 -45.16 -9.03 -44.90
C ARG A 106 -44.28 -10.20 -44.50
N PHE A 107 -43.05 -9.93 -44.18
CA PHE A 107 -42.12 -10.88 -43.61
C PHE A 107 -41.18 -10.22 -42.62
N ILE A 108 -40.58 -11.03 -41.75
CA ILE A 108 -39.76 -10.59 -40.64
C ILE A 108 -38.37 -11.16 -40.83
N LEU A 109 -37.34 -10.26 -40.70
CA LEU A 109 -35.93 -10.64 -40.60
C LEU A 109 -35.53 -10.59 -39.12
N ASN A 110 -35.07 -11.72 -38.59
CA ASN A 110 -34.54 -11.84 -37.26
C ASN A 110 -33.02 -12.03 -37.36
N ILE A 111 -32.27 -11.04 -36.91
CA ILE A 111 -30.81 -11.02 -37.02
C ILE A 111 -30.23 -11.61 -35.73
N GLU A 112 -29.51 -12.71 -35.90
CA GLU A 112 -28.86 -13.44 -34.80
C GLU A 112 -27.48 -12.86 -34.53
N ASP A 113 -27.17 -12.72 -33.25
CA ASP A 113 -25.91 -12.26 -32.72
C ASP A 113 -24.80 -13.27 -32.95
N ILE A 114 -23.64 -12.83 -33.40
CA ILE A 114 -22.42 -13.62 -33.45
C ILE A 114 -21.37 -13.03 -32.51
N ASN A 115 -20.42 -13.83 -32.08
CA ASN A 115 -19.34 -13.37 -31.21
C ASN A 115 -18.24 -12.65 -32.03
N ASP A 116 -18.52 -11.43 -32.49
CA ASP A 116 -17.56 -10.67 -33.30
C ASP A 116 -16.91 -9.49 -32.54
N ASN A 117 -17.43 -9.13 -31.41
CA ASN A 117 -16.85 -8.17 -30.48
C ASN A 117 -16.09 -8.86 -29.34
N SER A 118 -15.22 -8.16 -28.69
CA SER A 118 -14.50 -8.62 -27.50
C SER A 118 -14.74 -7.67 -26.33
N PRO A 119 -14.73 -8.17 -25.08
CA PRO A 119 -14.79 -7.34 -23.90
C PRO A 119 -13.75 -6.24 -23.92
N GLN A 120 -14.13 -5.02 -23.59
CA GLN A 120 -13.23 -3.85 -23.51
C GLN A 120 -13.46 -3.09 -22.20
N PHE A 121 -12.38 -2.71 -21.55
CA PHE A 121 -12.41 -1.80 -20.42
C PHE A 121 -12.31 -0.34 -20.91
N THR A 122 -12.96 0.57 -20.23
CA THR A 122 -12.95 2.00 -20.57
C THR A 122 -11.55 2.59 -20.38
N GLU A 123 -10.89 2.20 -19.29
CA GLU A 123 -9.55 2.65 -18.94
C GLU A 123 -8.52 1.56 -19.28
N SER A 124 -7.32 1.97 -19.66
CA SER A 124 -6.20 1.04 -19.87
C SER A 124 -5.52 0.63 -18.57
N VAL A 125 -5.65 1.43 -17.51
CA VAL A 125 -5.10 1.22 -16.17
C VAL A 125 -6.07 1.72 -15.13
N VAL A 126 -6.43 0.87 -14.19
CA VAL A 126 -7.18 1.23 -12.96
C VAL A 126 -6.18 1.48 -11.85
N LYS A 127 -6.28 2.60 -11.14
CA LYS A 127 -5.36 2.97 -10.06
C LYS A 127 -6.07 2.99 -8.72
N PHE A 128 -5.44 2.39 -7.73
CA PHE A 128 -5.86 2.47 -6.33
C PHE A 128 -4.70 2.95 -5.46
N GLU A 129 -5.03 3.75 -4.47
CA GLU A 129 -4.15 4.12 -3.36
C GLU A 129 -4.71 3.47 -2.10
N ILE A 130 -3.97 2.52 -1.53
CA ILE A 130 -4.42 1.71 -0.39
C ILE A 130 -3.38 1.83 0.71
N ARG A 131 -3.81 2.25 1.91
CA ARG A 131 -2.91 2.25 3.07
C ARG A 131 -2.55 0.83 3.45
N GLU A 132 -1.30 0.58 3.85
CA GLU A 132 -0.90 -0.74 4.35
C GLU A 132 -1.68 -1.16 5.59
N SER A 133 -2.11 -0.21 6.42
CA SER A 133 -2.99 -0.46 7.57
C SER A 133 -4.44 -0.82 7.21
N ALA A 134 -4.76 -1.01 5.91
CA ALA A 134 -6.10 -1.41 5.49
C ALA A 134 -6.44 -2.82 5.97
N ASP A 135 -7.64 -2.97 6.53
CA ASP A 135 -8.10 -4.25 7.08
C ASP A 135 -8.25 -5.32 5.99
N LYS A 136 -7.85 -6.54 6.32
CA LYS A 136 -8.17 -7.73 5.53
C LYS A 136 -9.68 -7.83 5.31
N GLY A 137 -10.10 -8.03 4.06
CA GLY A 137 -11.50 -8.05 3.64
C GLY A 137 -12.00 -6.72 3.08
N SER A 138 -11.17 -5.65 3.10
CA SER A 138 -11.47 -4.39 2.42
C SER A 138 -11.75 -4.63 0.94
N ARG A 139 -12.74 -3.92 0.39
CA ARG A 139 -13.27 -4.14 -0.95
C ARG A 139 -13.14 -2.89 -1.80
N TYR A 140 -12.64 -3.06 -3.01
CA TYR A 140 -12.44 -1.99 -3.99
C TYR A 140 -13.18 -2.36 -5.27
N LEU A 141 -14.14 -1.52 -5.64
CA LEU A 141 -14.97 -1.76 -6.81
C LEU A 141 -14.15 -1.59 -8.10
N LEU A 142 -14.30 -2.53 -9.02
CA LEU A 142 -13.71 -2.48 -10.35
C LEU A 142 -14.75 -2.12 -11.38
N ASP A 143 -14.35 -1.38 -12.42
CA ASP A 143 -15.21 -1.07 -13.53
C ASP A 143 -15.55 -2.32 -14.35
N GLU A 144 -16.77 -2.39 -14.83
CA GLU A 144 -17.23 -3.48 -15.69
C GLU A 144 -16.66 -3.33 -17.11
N ALA A 145 -16.23 -4.44 -17.69
CA ALA A 145 -15.88 -4.47 -19.09
C ALA A 145 -17.15 -4.37 -19.95
N HIS A 146 -17.03 -3.66 -21.06
CA HIS A 146 -18.08 -3.52 -22.06
C HIS A 146 -17.84 -4.49 -23.20
N ASP A 147 -18.91 -5.21 -23.55
CA ASP A 147 -19.01 -6.03 -24.73
C ASP A 147 -20.20 -5.52 -25.54
N ALA A 148 -20.06 -5.42 -26.86
CA ALA A 148 -21.15 -4.97 -27.71
C ALA A 148 -22.14 -6.08 -27.98
N ASP A 149 -21.69 -7.34 -28.00
CA ASP A 149 -22.49 -8.54 -28.21
C ASP A 149 -23.49 -8.77 -27.05
N ILE A 150 -24.47 -9.64 -27.27
CA ILE A 150 -25.54 -9.88 -26.31
C ILE A 150 -25.52 -11.32 -25.73
N ALA A 151 -26.32 -11.49 -24.70
CA ALA A 151 -26.60 -12.79 -24.08
C ALA A 151 -25.33 -13.58 -23.75
N ARG A 152 -25.15 -14.74 -24.40
CA ARG A 152 -23.98 -15.59 -24.16
C ARG A 152 -22.67 -14.98 -24.70
N ASN A 153 -22.75 -14.23 -25.79
CA ASN A 153 -21.57 -13.61 -26.41
C ASN A 153 -21.06 -12.40 -25.63
N SER A 154 -21.85 -11.83 -24.72
CA SER A 154 -21.39 -10.76 -23.81
C SER A 154 -20.50 -11.30 -22.67
N VAL A 155 -19.94 -10.40 -21.85
CA VAL A 155 -19.06 -10.73 -20.71
C VAL A 155 -19.71 -11.76 -19.77
N GLN A 156 -19.07 -12.90 -19.60
CA GLN A 156 -19.54 -13.99 -18.72
C GLN A 156 -18.69 -14.20 -17.48
N SER A 157 -17.40 -13.86 -17.52
CA SER A 157 -16.50 -14.10 -16.39
C SER A 157 -15.39 -13.08 -16.32
N TYR A 158 -14.86 -12.94 -15.11
CA TYR A 158 -13.64 -12.19 -14.84
C TYR A 158 -12.64 -13.08 -14.13
N THR A 159 -11.37 -12.91 -14.43
CA THR A 159 -10.26 -13.57 -13.74
C THR A 159 -9.18 -12.54 -13.39
N LEU A 160 -8.60 -12.70 -12.21
CA LEU A 160 -7.48 -11.89 -11.75
C LEU A 160 -6.20 -12.70 -11.84
N GLN A 161 -5.11 -12.07 -12.23
CA GLN A 161 -3.79 -12.67 -12.18
C GLN A 161 -3.46 -13.14 -10.76
N ASP A 162 -2.85 -14.30 -10.62
CA ASP A 162 -2.42 -14.84 -9.34
C ASP A 162 -1.49 -13.87 -8.62
N ASN A 163 -1.78 -13.61 -7.35
CA ASN A 163 -1.04 -12.71 -6.49
C ASN A 163 -1.25 -13.08 -5.02
N GLU A 164 -0.41 -12.52 -4.14
CA GLU A 164 -0.47 -12.84 -2.70
C GLU A 164 -1.52 -12.04 -1.93
N HIS A 165 -1.78 -10.79 -2.34
CA HIS A 165 -2.51 -9.81 -1.52
C HIS A 165 -4.00 -9.75 -1.82
N PHE A 166 -4.41 -9.98 -3.07
CA PHE A 166 -5.78 -9.72 -3.50
C PHE A 166 -6.46 -10.94 -4.08
N ILE A 167 -7.76 -11.03 -3.86
CA ILE A 167 -8.65 -11.97 -4.54
C ILE A 167 -9.73 -11.20 -5.28
N LEU A 168 -10.28 -11.79 -6.34
CA LEU A 168 -11.38 -11.25 -7.10
C LEU A 168 -12.70 -11.84 -6.61
N ASN A 169 -13.63 -10.98 -6.23
CA ASN A 169 -15.02 -11.33 -6.00
C ASN A 169 -15.85 -10.86 -7.21
N VAL A 170 -16.59 -11.77 -7.86
CA VAL A 170 -17.41 -11.44 -9.02
C VAL A 170 -18.87 -11.40 -8.59
N LEU A 171 -19.50 -10.26 -8.82
CA LEU A 171 -20.89 -9.99 -8.47
C LEU A 171 -21.74 -9.84 -9.74
N THR A 172 -23.06 -10.05 -9.60
CA THR A 172 -24.02 -9.93 -10.69
C THR A 172 -25.06 -8.87 -10.33
N ARG A 173 -25.26 -7.89 -11.21
CA ARG A 173 -26.33 -6.88 -11.09
C ARG A 173 -27.69 -7.47 -11.43
N GLU A 174 -28.75 -6.78 -11.07
CA GLU A 174 -30.14 -7.17 -11.38
C GLU A 174 -30.39 -7.34 -12.89
N ASN A 175 -29.69 -6.62 -13.73
CA ASN A 175 -29.76 -6.71 -15.19
C ASN A 175 -28.91 -7.87 -15.78
N GLY A 176 -28.33 -8.73 -14.94
CA GLY A 176 -27.51 -9.88 -15.33
C GLY A 176 -26.04 -9.55 -15.65
N ARG A 177 -25.64 -8.28 -15.67
CA ARG A 177 -24.24 -7.90 -15.90
C ARG A 177 -23.38 -8.25 -14.71
N LYS A 178 -22.16 -8.70 -14.99
CA LYS A 178 -21.16 -9.05 -13.98
C LYS A 178 -20.14 -7.95 -13.84
N TYR A 179 -19.64 -7.75 -12.63
CA TYR A 179 -18.56 -6.84 -12.30
C TYR A 179 -17.69 -7.42 -11.20
N GLY A 180 -16.47 -6.91 -11.06
CA GLY A 180 -15.50 -7.37 -10.08
C GLY A 180 -15.39 -6.44 -8.88
N GLU A 181 -15.05 -7.02 -7.73
CA GLU A 181 -14.50 -6.33 -6.57
C GLU A 181 -13.13 -6.93 -6.28
N LEU A 182 -12.13 -6.07 -6.13
CA LEU A 182 -10.83 -6.45 -5.61
C LEU A 182 -10.93 -6.50 -4.09
N VAL A 183 -10.64 -7.64 -3.48
CA VAL A 183 -10.75 -7.84 -2.04
C VAL A 183 -9.36 -8.09 -1.46
N LEU A 184 -8.97 -7.31 -0.47
CA LEU A 184 -7.70 -7.49 0.24
C LEU A 184 -7.76 -8.77 1.08
N ASN A 185 -6.92 -9.75 0.78
CA ASN A 185 -6.88 -11.06 1.44
C ASN A 185 -5.67 -11.24 2.36
N LYS A 186 -4.57 -10.54 2.09
CA LYS A 186 -3.36 -10.50 2.91
C LYS A 186 -2.97 -9.04 3.13
N GLU A 187 -2.52 -8.73 4.31
CA GLU A 187 -2.05 -7.39 4.69
C GLU A 187 -0.96 -6.90 3.72
N LEU A 188 -0.96 -5.61 3.50
CA LEU A 188 0.06 -4.92 2.73
C LEU A 188 1.17 -4.49 3.69
N ASP A 189 2.38 -4.33 3.17
CA ASP A 189 3.56 -3.89 3.89
C ASP A 189 4.37 -3.04 2.89
N ARG A 190 4.34 -1.73 3.09
CA ARG A 190 4.95 -0.76 2.17
C ARG A 190 6.47 -0.88 2.18
N GLU A 191 7.05 -1.23 3.32
CA GLU A 191 8.48 -1.40 3.48
C GLU A 191 9.01 -2.56 2.64
N GLN A 192 8.16 -3.58 2.43
CA GLN A 192 8.47 -4.71 1.55
C GLN A 192 8.06 -4.44 0.10
N GLN A 193 6.87 -3.83 -0.12
CA GLN A 193 6.33 -3.64 -1.47
C GLN A 193 5.50 -2.37 -1.59
N LYS A 194 6.05 -1.34 -2.24
CA LYS A 194 5.40 -0.02 -2.44
C LYS A 194 4.30 -0.03 -3.50
N GLU A 195 4.35 -0.94 -4.45
CA GLU A 195 3.43 -1.00 -5.58
C GLU A 195 3.10 -2.45 -5.93
N VAL A 196 1.82 -2.70 -6.25
CA VAL A 196 1.34 -3.99 -6.74
C VAL A 196 0.67 -3.78 -8.09
N THR A 197 1.08 -4.52 -9.10
CA THR A 197 0.44 -4.48 -10.43
C THR A 197 -0.20 -5.83 -10.72
N LEU A 198 -1.50 -5.82 -11.09
CA LEU A 198 -2.30 -6.99 -11.37
C LEU A 198 -2.94 -6.85 -12.75
N ILE A 199 -3.29 -7.96 -13.37
CA ILE A 199 -4.05 -7.99 -14.62
C ILE A 199 -5.43 -8.58 -14.35
N LEU A 200 -6.46 -7.80 -14.65
CA LEU A 200 -7.85 -8.27 -14.68
C LEU A 200 -8.22 -8.61 -16.12
N THR A 201 -8.77 -9.79 -16.34
CA THR A 201 -9.23 -10.28 -17.64
C THR A 201 -10.73 -10.49 -17.59
N ALA A 202 -11.45 -9.89 -18.53
CA ALA A 202 -12.86 -10.18 -18.81
C ALA A 202 -12.95 -11.14 -19.99
N VAL A 203 -13.85 -12.14 -19.91
CA VAL A 203 -14.04 -13.16 -20.94
C VAL A 203 -15.53 -13.28 -21.24
N ASP A 204 -15.90 -13.31 -22.52
CA ASP A 204 -17.25 -13.60 -23.00
C ASP A 204 -17.56 -15.10 -22.94
N GLY A 205 -18.76 -15.49 -23.36
CA GLY A 205 -19.18 -16.91 -23.43
C GLY A 205 -19.38 -17.40 -24.85
N GLY A 206 -18.86 -16.69 -25.84
CA GLY A 206 -18.97 -17.04 -27.26
C GLY A 206 -18.10 -18.23 -27.67
N THR A 207 -18.18 -18.58 -28.94
CA THR A 207 -17.40 -19.71 -29.51
C THR A 207 -16.77 -19.29 -30.84
N PRO A 208 -15.45 -19.08 -30.91
CA PRO A 208 -14.49 -19.15 -29.79
C PRO A 208 -14.68 -18.00 -28.77
N PRO A 209 -14.30 -18.17 -27.50
CA PRO A 209 -14.39 -17.09 -26.52
C PRO A 209 -13.36 -15.98 -26.82
N ARG A 210 -13.74 -14.74 -26.56
CA ARG A 210 -12.88 -13.56 -26.68
C ARG A 210 -12.64 -12.94 -25.33
N SER A 211 -11.61 -12.15 -25.18
CA SER A 211 -11.26 -11.53 -23.92
C SER A 211 -10.68 -10.13 -24.10
N GLY A 212 -10.79 -9.34 -23.03
CA GLY A 212 -10.13 -8.05 -22.87
C GLY A 212 -9.47 -7.96 -21.50
N THR A 213 -8.42 -7.16 -21.38
CA THR A 213 -7.63 -7.03 -20.16
C THR A 213 -7.46 -5.57 -19.76
N VAL A 214 -7.31 -5.34 -18.44
CA VAL A 214 -6.90 -4.05 -17.88
C VAL A 214 -5.85 -4.28 -16.79
N ALA A 215 -4.88 -3.39 -16.70
CA ALA A 215 -3.93 -3.37 -15.60
C ALA A 215 -4.55 -2.69 -14.38
N ILE A 216 -4.37 -3.27 -13.20
CA ILE A 216 -4.70 -2.66 -11.90
C ILE A 216 -3.39 -2.30 -11.25
N HIS A 217 -3.18 -1.03 -10.96
CA HIS A 217 -2.01 -0.50 -10.28
C HIS A 217 -2.39 -0.04 -8.89
N VAL A 218 -1.87 -0.70 -7.87
CA VAL A 218 -2.09 -0.38 -6.45
C VAL A 218 -0.84 0.26 -5.90
N THR A 219 -0.94 1.52 -5.48
CA THR A 219 0.10 2.21 -4.69
C THR A 219 -0.19 1.98 -3.21
N VAL A 220 0.77 1.40 -2.49
CA VAL A 220 0.66 1.19 -1.04
C VAL A 220 1.09 2.47 -0.34
N LEU A 221 0.14 3.07 0.39
CA LEU A 221 0.38 4.27 1.17
C LEU A 221 0.88 3.91 2.56
N ASP A 222 1.81 4.72 3.06
CA ASP A 222 2.43 4.62 4.36
C ASP A 222 1.44 4.69 5.52
N ALA A 223 1.69 3.92 6.56
CA ALA A 223 1.06 4.02 7.87
C ALA A 223 2.16 4.02 8.93
N ASN A 224 1.98 4.72 10.02
CA ASN A 224 2.96 4.77 11.10
C ASN A 224 2.91 3.47 11.92
N ASP A 225 3.54 2.42 11.46
CA ASP A 225 3.56 1.11 12.11
C ASP A 225 4.96 0.62 12.50
N ASN A 226 6.00 1.36 12.13
CA ASN A 226 7.38 1.16 12.54
C ASN A 226 7.79 2.18 13.59
N ALA A 227 8.52 1.72 14.60
CA ALA A 227 9.17 2.62 15.57
C ALA A 227 10.64 2.82 15.18
N PRO A 228 11.25 3.98 15.52
CA PRO A 228 12.66 4.19 15.28
C PRO A 228 13.53 3.08 15.88
N VAL A 229 14.56 2.64 15.18
CA VAL A 229 15.48 1.59 15.61
C VAL A 229 16.88 2.20 15.81
N PHE A 230 17.38 2.19 17.06
CA PHE A 230 18.74 2.63 17.35
C PHE A 230 19.79 1.70 16.76
N SER A 231 20.88 2.27 16.27
CA SER A 231 22.03 1.50 15.74
C SER A 231 22.70 0.64 16.82
N GLN A 232 22.58 1.03 18.10
CA GLN A 232 23.06 0.29 19.27
C GLN A 232 22.09 0.44 20.44
N ALA A 233 21.85 -0.64 21.17
CA ALA A 233 21.05 -0.61 22.39
C ALA A 233 21.78 0.12 23.54
N VAL A 234 23.13 0.03 23.55
CA VAL A 234 23.97 0.66 24.56
C VAL A 234 25.21 1.27 23.88
N TYR A 235 25.41 2.56 24.07
CA TYR A 235 26.62 3.27 23.65
C TYR A 235 27.53 3.44 24.87
N LYS A 236 28.80 3.02 24.78
CA LYS A 236 29.80 3.17 25.84
C LYS A 236 30.85 4.17 25.39
N VAL A 237 31.07 5.21 26.21
CA VAL A 237 32.02 6.26 25.94
C VAL A 237 32.82 6.54 27.20
N SER A 238 34.05 7.05 27.05
CA SER A 238 34.87 7.50 28.14
C SER A 238 35.31 8.93 27.87
N LEU A 239 35.30 9.77 28.92
CA LEU A 239 35.62 11.19 28.82
C LEU A 239 36.41 11.60 30.06
N PRO A 240 37.56 12.31 29.94
CA PRO A 240 38.25 12.83 31.10
C PRO A 240 37.44 13.93 31.78
N GLU A 241 37.47 13.99 33.09
CA GLU A 241 36.71 14.99 33.86
C GLU A 241 37.06 16.44 33.53
N ASN A 242 38.30 16.71 33.16
CA ASN A 242 38.71 18.03 32.73
C ASN A 242 38.30 18.39 31.29
N ALA A 243 37.44 17.59 30.63
CA ALA A 243 36.96 17.91 29.29
C ALA A 243 36.21 19.23 29.27
N PRO A 244 36.47 20.12 28.30
CA PRO A 244 35.83 21.42 28.24
C PRO A 244 34.35 21.31 27.89
N VAL A 245 33.58 22.32 28.33
CA VAL A 245 32.17 22.48 27.92
C VAL A 245 32.09 22.52 26.39
N ASP A 246 30.98 22.08 25.81
CA ASP A 246 30.74 21.87 24.38
C ASP A 246 31.51 20.70 23.75
N THR A 247 32.25 19.92 24.52
CA THR A 247 32.86 18.67 24.03
C THR A 247 31.73 17.68 23.62
N VAL A 248 31.85 17.13 22.41
CA VAL A 248 30.95 16.06 21.95
C VAL A 248 31.27 14.79 22.69
N VAL A 249 30.29 14.29 23.43
CA VAL A 249 30.35 13.01 24.17
C VAL A 249 30.18 11.83 23.22
N VAL A 250 29.09 11.85 22.48
CA VAL A 250 28.71 10.81 21.51
C VAL A 250 27.57 11.34 20.63
N THR A 251 27.41 10.75 19.46
CA THR A 251 26.22 10.94 18.63
C THR A 251 25.45 9.60 18.60
N VAL A 252 24.22 9.61 19.06
CA VAL A 252 23.31 8.46 18.94
C VAL A 252 22.57 8.54 17.60
N SER A 253 22.24 7.38 17.02
CA SER A 253 21.56 7.32 15.73
C SER A 253 20.49 6.26 15.75
N ALA A 254 19.29 6.63 15.31
CA ALA A 254 18.19 5.73 15.06
C ALA A 254 17.65 5.97 13.64
N THR A 255 17.11 4.92 13.03
CA THR A 255 16.48 4.96 11.71
C THR A 255 15.07 4.46 11.84
N ASP A 256 14.17 5.04 11.07
CA ASP A 256 12.78 4.64 10.93
C ASP A 256 12.55 4.15 9.50
N ALA A 257 11.68 3.17 9.34
CA ALA A 257 11.36 2.58 8.03
C ALA A 257 10.21 3.29 7.32
N ASP A 258 9.40 4.05 8.08
CA ASP A 258 8.24 4.76 7.56
C ASP A 258 8.63 5.96 6.69
N GLU A 259 7.68 6.57 6.00
CA GLU A 259 7.92 7.63 5.04
C GLU A 259 7.45 9.00 5.52
N GLY A 260 8.15 10.05 5.09
CA GLY A 260 7.80 11.43 5.40
C GLY A 260 7.81 11.72 6.89
N GLN A 261 6.73 12.28 7.44
CA GLN A 261 6.64 12.63 8.85
C GLN A 261 6.66 11.41 9.79
N ASN A 262 6.19 10.26 9.32
CA ASN A 262 6.20 9.03 10.11
C ASN A 262 7.64 8.55 10.38
N GLY A 263 8.55 8.74 9.40
CA GLY A 263 9.96 8.38 9.52
C GLY A 263 10.87 9.50 10.05
N GLU A 264 10.35 10.69 10.42
CA GLU A 264 11.15 11.78 11.00
C GLU A 264 11.49 11.50 12.45
N VAL A 265 12.74 11.15 12.73
CA VAL A 265 13.20 10.78 14.07
C VAL A 265 13.66 12.01 14.86
N THR A 266 13.19 12.12 16.11
CA THR A 266 13.64 13.12 17.08
C THR A 266 14.12 12.44 18.37
N TYR A 267 15.11 13.06 19.03
CA TYR A 267 15.77 12.52 20.22
C TYR A 267 15.46 13.35 21.46
N GLU A 268 15.23 12.66 22.60
CA GLU A 268 15.08 13.32 23.89
C GLU A 268 15.68 12.48 25.04
N PHE A 269 16.15 13.14 26.12
CA PHE A 269 16.51 12.45 27.34
C PHE A 269 15.24 11.93 28.01
N MET A 270 15.23 10.65 28.40
CA MET A 270 14.16 10.11 29.21
C MET A 270 14.25 10.67 30.64
N THR A 271 13.23 11.38 31.05
CA THR A 271 13.15 11.92 32.40
C THR A 271 12.17 11.08 33.21
N TYR A 272 12.73 10.31 34.15
CA TYR A 272 11.90 9.72 35.19
C TYR A 272 11.51 10.81 36.16
N ALA A 273 10.20 11.11 36.27
CA ALA A 273 9.71 12.09 37.22
C ALA A 273 10.23 11.71 38.61
N PHE A 274 10.94 12.65 39.28
CA PHE A 274 11.50 12.52 40.64
C PHE A 274 12.81 11.75 40.83
N SER A 275 13.61 11.50 39.82
CA SER A 275 14.97 10.98 40.07
C SER A 275 16.03 12.09 40.11
N HIS A 276 16.93 12.02 41.09
CA HIS A 276 18.09 12.94 41.20
C HIS A 276 18.98 12.88 39.92
N LEU A 277 19.00 11.72 39.29
CA LEU A 277 19.71 11.49 38.02
C LEU A 277 19.23 12.40 36.90
N SER A 278 17.93 12.67 36.81
CA SER A 278 17.36 13.52 35.75
C SER A 278 17.76 14.99 35.88
N GLU A 279 18.04 15.45 37.11
CA GLU A 279 18.54 16.81 37.38
C GLU A 279 20.01 16.95 36.94
N ILE A 280 20.86 15.97 37.29
CA ILE A 280 22.29 15.92 36.90
C ILE A 280 22.41 15.87 35.38
N VAL A 281 21.66 15.01 34.72
CA VAL A 281 21.68 14.87 33.25
C VAL A 281 21.36 16.20 32.57
N ARG A 282 20.33 16.92 33.01
CA ARG A 282 19.95 18.20 32.40
C ARG A 282 20.95 19.33 32.67
N GLN A 283 21.66 19.28 33.80
CA GLN A 283 22.69 20.29 34.14
C GLN A 283 23.98 20.04 33.37
N LEU A 284 24.38 18.80 33.21
CA LEU A 284 25.68 18.43 32.65
C LEU A 284 25.70 18.18 31.15
N PHE A 285 24.54 17.82 30.56
CA PHE A 285 24.46 17.40 29.15
C PHE A 285 23.41 18.17 28.35
N PHE A 286 23.77 18.40 27.08
CA PHE A 286 22.88 18.89 26.04
C PHE A 286 22.72 17.82 25.00
N LEU A 287 21.48 17.55 24.54
CA LEU A 287 21.17 16.65 23.44
C LEU A 287 20.51 17.46 22.32
N ASP A 288 21.11 17.44 21.14
CA ASP A 288 20.50 17.97 19.94
C ASP A 288 19.38 17.02 19.49
N THR A 289 18.16 17.53 19.44
CA THR A 289 16.95 16.75 19.20
C THR A 289 16.83 16.19 17.78
N VAL A 290 17.61 16.70 16.84
CA VAL A 290 17.56 16.30 15.43
C VAL A 290 18.76 15.43 15.06
N SER A 291 19.96 15.84 15.46
CA SER A 291 21.17 15.12 15.10
C SER A 291 21.53 13.98 16.04
N GLY A 292 20.95 13.93 17.24
CA GLY A 292 21.30 12.95 18.29
C GLY A 292 22.68 13.20 18.91
N GLU A 293 23.30 14.37 18.67
CA GLU A 293 24.59 14.74 19.22
C GLU A 293 24.46 15.14 20.70
N ILE A 294 25.23 14.49 21.58
CA ILE A 294 25.27 14.77 23.00
C ILE A 294 26.53 15.53 23.30
N LYS A 295 26.43 16.72 23.94
CA LYS A 295 27.52 17.59 24.36
C LYS A 295 27.55 17.82 25.86
N LEU A 296 28.73 18.05 26.39
CA LEU A 296 28.88 18.59 27.75
C LEU A 296 28.35 20.02 27.83
N LYS A 297 27.50 20.28 28.81
CA LYS A 297 26.98 21.60 29.20
C LYS A 297 27.59 22.10 30.49
N GLY A 298 28.03 21.19 31.35
CA GLY A 298 28.69 21.45 32.62
C GLY A 298 29.97 20.64 32.78
N LEU A 299 30.67 20.82 33.87
CA LEU A 299 31.86 20.05 34.20
C LEU A 299 31.43 18.74 34.87
N VAL A 300 32.07 17.65 34.48
CA VAL A 300 32.01 16.37 35.15
C VAL A 300 33.15 16.22 36.12
N ASP A 301 32.93 15.57 37.25
CA ASP A 301 33.86 15.38 38.35
C ASP A 301 33.85 13.91 38.71
N PHE A 302 34.99 13.24 38.58
CA PHE A 302 35.13 11.81 38.83
C PHE A 302 34.86 11.45 40.30
N GLU A 303 35.24 12.36 41.24
CA GLU A 303 35.06 12.18 42.68
C GLU A 303 33.59 12.31 43.10
N GLU A 304 32.78 12.98 42.26
CA GLU A 304 31.32 13.04 42.48
C GLU A 304 30.62 11.86 41.79
N GLU A 305 30.92 11.63 40.50
CA GLU A 305 30.24 10.56 39.69
C GLU A 305 31.22 9.96 38.66
N SER A 306 31.72 8.76 38.93
CA SER A 306 32.65 8.05 38.04
C SER A 306 31.98 7.46 36.80
N SER A 307 30.66 7.36 36.79
CA SER A 307 29.87 6.84 35.64
C SER A 307 28.49 7.44 35.63
N VAL A 308 28.04 7.90 34.46
CA VAL A 308 26.72 8.48 34.26
C VAL A 308 25.98 7.69 33.19
N GLU A 309 24.76 7.29 33.50
CA GLU A 309 23.87 6.65 32.52
C GLU A 309 22.87 7.69 31.96
N LEU A 310 22.84 7.81 30.64
CA LEU A 310 21.97 8.73 29.91
C LEU A 310 20.94 7.90 29.13
N PRO A 311 19.73 7.71 29.64
CA PRO A 311 18.68 7.06 28.92
C PRO A 311 18.09 8.01 27.87
N ILE A 312 18.06 7.57 26.61
CA ILE A 312 17.63 8.35 25.45
C ILE A 312 16.47 7.65 24.78
N GLN A 313 15.48 8.43 24.39
CA GLN A 313 14.37 8.01 23.57
C GLN A 313 14.47 8.64 22.18
N ALA A 314 14.23 7.84 21.15
CA ALA A 314 13.97 8.29 19.79
C ALA A 314 12.48 8.16 19.52
N LYS A 315 11.88 9.21 18.98
CA LYS A 315 10.46 9.27 18.60
C LYS A 315 10.32 9.61 17.14
N ASP A 316 9.35 9.00 16.47
CA ASP A 316 8.88 9.41 15.14
C ASP A 316 7.92 10.61 15.22
N GLY A 317 7.42 11.07 14.06
CA GLY A 317 6.51 12.21 13.97
C GLY A 317 5.09 11.94 14.48
N GLN A 318 4.69 10.69 14.72
CA GLN A 318 3.38 10.29 15.23
C GLN A 318 3.43 9.77 16.66
N GLY A 319 4.62 9.53 17.21
CA GLY A 319 4.83 9.23 18.62
C GLY A 319 5.16 7.78 18.96
N LEU A 320 5.41 6.92 17.97
CA LEU A 320 6.07 5.63 18.22
C LEU A 320 7.50 5.90 18.66
N ALA A 321 8.00 5.11 19.58
CA ALA A 321 9.28 5.40 20.19
C ALA A 321 10.06 4.14 20.58
N SER A 322 11.38 4.26 20.54
CA SER A 322 12.32 3.29 21.08
C SER A 322 13.33 4.00 22.00
N HIS A 323 14.16 3.23 22.67
CA HIS A 323 15.14 3.79 23.60
C HIS A 323 16.46 3.04 23.57
N CYS A 324 17.53 3.77 23.93
CA CYS A 324 18.86 3.27 24.16
C CYS A 324 19.43 3.89 25.45
N THR A 325 20.58 3.40 25.89
CA THR A 325 21.32 3.97 27.01
C THR A 325 22.72 4.34 26.57
N VAL A 326 23.17 5.55 26.89
CA VAL A 326 24.58 5.93 26.79
C VAL A 326 25.19 5.80 28.19
N ILE A 327 26.23 5.01 28.31
CA ILE A 327 27.04 4.85 29.53
C ILE A 327 28.31 5.64 29.35
N LEU A 328 28.41 6.74 30.08
CA LEU A 328 29.63 7.57 30.14
C LEU A 328 30.47 7.13 31.33
N HIS A 329 31.70 6.72 31.08
CA HIS A 329 32.73 6.56 32.10
C HIS A 329 33.58 7.80 32.16
N VAL A 330 33.65 8.43 33.35
CA VAL A 330 34.53 9.57 33.61
C VAL A 330 35.91 9.01 33.89
N ILE A 331 36.92 9.59 33.28
CA ILE A 331 38.32 9.24 33.50
C ILE A 331 38.90 10.25 34.49
N ASP A 332 39.40 9.72 35.58
CA ASP A 332 40.09 10.44 36.65
C ASP A 332 41.33 11.17 36.16
N ILE A 333 41.50 12.42 36.51
CA ILE A 333 42.65 13.27 36.27
C ILE A 333 43.20 13.72 37.62
N ASN A 334 44.51 13.59 37.87
CA ASN A 334 45.15 13.99 39.09
C ASN A 334 45.04 15.53 39.31
N ASP A 335 43.94 15.95 39.90
CA ASP A 335 43.62 17.36 40.14
C ASP A 335 43.32 17.69 41.62
N ASN A 336 43.29 16.67 42.49
CA ASN A 336 43.11 16.83 43.92
C ASN A 336 44.45 16.72 44.65
N PRO A 337 44.88 17.74 45.41
CA PRO A 337 46.10 17.63 46.19
C PRO A 337 45.88 16.83 47.49
N PRO A 338 46.87 16.07 47.94
CA PRO A 338 46.80 15.34 49.18
C PRO A 338 46.53 16.27 50.39
N ILE A 339 45.53 15.94 51.21
CA ILE A 339 45.15 16.68 52.41
C ILE A 339 45.67 15.96 53.63
N ILE A 340 46.47 16.66 54.44
CA ILE A 340 46.96 16.15 55.72
C ILE A 340 45.99 16.47 56.86
N VAL A 341 45.45 15.43 57.46
CA VAL A 341 44.56 15.55 58.63
C VAL A 341 45.28 15.06 59.88
N ILE A 342 45.46 15.93 60.86
CA ILE A 342 46.01 15.56 62.13
C ILE A 342 44.95 14.97 63.02
N ASN A 343 44.97 13.66 63.25
CA ASN A 343 43.98 12.97 64.04
C ASN A 343 44.28 13.08 65.55
N SER A 344 45.58 13.09 65.91
CA SER A 344 46.04 13.34 67.29
C SER A 344 47.44 13.96 67.26
N LEU A 345 47.74 14.82 68.24
CA LEU A 345 49.06 15.39 68.44
C LEU A 345 49.27 15.55 69.97
N ASN A 346 50.30 14.84 70.45
CA ASN A 346 50.72 14.95 71.85
C ASN A 346 51.74 16.09 71.98
N SER A 347 51.33 17.26 72.42
CA SER A 347 52.21 18.45 72.58
C SER A 347 51.84 19.15 73.89
N PRO A 348 52.84 19.56 74.71
CA PRO A 348 54.29 19.45 74.49
C PRO A 348 54.83 18.02 74.76
N ILE A 349 55.96 17.73 74.07
CA ILE A 349 56.71 16.45 74.28
C ILE A 349 57.77 16.72 75.34
N PRO A 350 57.83 15.82 76.40
CA PRO A 350 58.93 15.92 77.38
C PRO A 350 60.27 15.62 76.74
N GLU A 351 61.30 16.37 77.14
CA GLU A 351 62.72 16.15 76.66
C GLU A 351 63.29 14.78 76.97
N ASN A 352 62.72 14.08 77.96
CA ASN A 352 63.10 12.75 78.37
C ASN A 352 62.18 11.63 77.81
N ALA A 353 61.45 11.92 76.76
CA ALA A 353 60.63 10.93 76.11
C ALA A 353 61.50 9.81 75.50
N PHE A 354 61.06 8.56 75.65
CA PHE A 354 61.74 7.39 75.08
C PHE A 354 61.72 7.39 73.56
N PRO A 355 62.79 6.94 72.87
CA PRO A 355 62.76 6.70 71.44
C PRO A 355 61.65 5.72 71.06
N GLY A 356 60.86 6.07 70.03
CA GLY A 356 59.73 5.29 69.61
C GLY A 356 58.39 5.69 70.28
N THR A 357 58.42 6.74 71.18
CA THR A 357 57.17 7.34 71.72
C THR A 357 56.33 7.89 70.59
N GLU A 358 55.05 7.50 70.54
CA GLU A 358 54.07 8.05 69.60
C GLU A 358 53.79 9.48 69.94
N VAL A 359 54.03 10.36 68.93
CA VAL A 359 53.89 11.83 69.07
C VAL A 359 52.60 12.30 68.52
N GLY A 360 52.11 11.65 67.47
CA GLY A 360 50.85 12.00 66.85
C GLY A 360 50.48 11.06 65.73
N ILE A 361 49.22 11.11 65.34
CA ILE A 361 48.67 10.36 64.22
C ILE A 361 48.25 11.39 63.19
N ILE A 362 48.76 11.23 61.95
CA ILE A 362 48.34 12.01 60.81
C ILE A 362 47.67 11.03 59.80
N ASN A 363 46.58 11.46 59.21
CA ASN A 363 45.96 10.83 58.06
C ASN A 363 46.19 11.72 56.85
N VAL A 364 46.58 11.11 55.73
CA VAL A 364 46.77 11.85 54.47
C VAL A 364 45.80 11.23 53.47
N GLN A 365 44.91 12.04 52.98
CA GLN A 365 43.88 11.64 52.01
C GLN A 365 44.06 12.38 50.73
N ASP A 366 44.08 11.64 49.65
CA ASP A 366 43.96 12.12 48.32
C ASP A 366 42.66 11.61 47.76
N ARG A 367 41.91 12.44 47.07
CA ARG A 367 40.56 12.11 46.59
C ARG A 367 40.60 11.42 45.24
N ASP A 368 41.75 11.58 44.49
CA ASP A 368 41.89 10.96 43.20
C ASP A 368 41.89 9.42 43.30
N SER A 369 41.69 8.77 42.21
CA SER A 369 41.58 7.31 42.18
C SER A 369 42.90 6.61 41.82
N GLU A 370 43.00 5.34 42.13
CA GLU A 370 44.08 4.44 41.72
C GLU A 370 45.48 5.00 41.90
N ASN A 371 46.21 5.24 40.80
CA ASN A 371 47.56 5.75 40.81
C ASN A 371 47.65 7.26 41.14
N ASN A 372 46.60 8.03 40.81
CA ASN A 372 46.53 9.45 41.07
C ASN A 372 46.38 9.73 42.56
N GLY A 373 45.65 8.88 43.31
CA GLY A 373 45.46 8.95 44.74
C GLY A 373 46.61 8.34 45.59
N GLN A 374 47.73 7.92 44.96
CA GLN A 374 48.88 7.36 45.70
C GLN A 374 49.70 8.40 46.37
N VAL A 375 49.59 8.51 47.68
CA VAL A 375 50.31 9.50 48.50
C VAL A 375 51.60 8.95 49.03
N ARG A 376 52.69 9.74 48.98
CA ARG A 376 53.95 9.50 49.61
C ARG A 376 54.25 10.57 50.62
N CYS A 377 54.46 10.21 51.89
CA CYS A 377 54.78 11.13 52.93
C CYS A 377 56.27 11.08 53.30
N SER A 378 56.86 12.23 53.51
CA SER A 378 58.23 12.39 54.03
C SER A 378 58.26 13.47 55.09
N ILE A 379 59.21 13.34 56.07
CA ILE A 379 59.44 14.35 57.07
C ILE A 379 60.68 15.08 56.74
N GLN A 380 60.79 16.38 57.08
CA GLN A 380 61.94 17.22 56.81
C GLN A 380 63.21 16.67 57.50
N GLN A 381 64.32 16.74 56.83
CA GLN A 381 65.57 16.26 57.40
C GLN A 381 65.96 17.05 58.66
N ASN A 382 66.77 16.44 59.59
CA ASN A 382 67.25 16.98 60.83
C ASN A 382 66.25 17.30 61.92
N VAL A 383 65.07 16.57 61.91
CA VAL A 383 64.17 16.60 63.05
C VAL A 383 64.21 15.24 63.77
N PRO A 384 63.98 15.23 65.09
CA PRO A 384 64.08 13.99 65.90
C PRO A 384 62.85 13.12 65.79
N PHE A 385 62.17 13.12 64.63
CA PHE A 385 60.94 12.41 64.36
C PHE A 385 61.06 11.50 63.14
N LYS A 386 60.43 10.37 63.17
CA LYS A 386 60.32 9.43 62.06
C LYS A 386 58.85 9.13 61.74
N LEU A 387 58.54 9.05 60.43
CA LEU A 387 57.26 8.55 59.98
C LEU A 387 57.28 7.01 59.95
N VAL A 388 56.29 6.41 60.53
CA VAL A 388 56.08 4.96 60.45
C VAL A 388 54.75 4.75 59.76
N SER A 389 54.79 4.12 58.57
CA SER A 389 53.59 3.76 57.84
C SER A 389 52.93 2.59 58.53
N ALA A 390 51.74 2.78 59.03
CA ALA A 390 50.76 1.75 59.34
C ALA A 390 49.53 1.97 58.42
N ALA A 391 48.48 1.27 58.60
CA ALA A 391 47.21 1.65 57.97
C ALA A 391 46.75 3.11 58.35
N LEU A 392 47.40 3.69 59.36
CA LEU A 392 47.42 5.07 59.83
C LEU A 392 48.88 5.53 59.89
N THR A 393 49.25 6.71 59.36
CA THR A 393 50.64 7.20 59.45
C THR A 393 50.85 7.78 60.84
N ILE A 394 51.74 7.14 61.60
CA ILE A 394 52.07 7.52 62.98
C ILE A 394 53.42 8.23 62.99
N MET A 395 53.54 9.39 63.63
CA MET A 395 54.80 10.05 63.91
C MET A 395 55.35 9.48 65.23
N THR A 396 56.59 8.99 65.20
CA THR A 396 57.28 8.54 66.40
C THR A 396 58.55 9.39 66.62
N HIS A 397 58.91 9.63 67.87
CA HIS A 397 60.17 10.24 68.24
C HIS A 397 61.28 9.22 68.08
N THR A 398 62.42 9.63 67.45
CA THR A 398 63.65 8.77 67.26
C THR A 398 64.65 8.98 68.35
#